data_ad4a0e59509ace58e9697834cf4d10af
#
_entry.id   ad4a0e59509ace58e9697834cf4d10af
#
_cell.length_a   1.000
_cell.length_b   1.000
_cell.length_c   1.000
_cell.angle_alpha   90.00
_cell.angle_beta   90.00
_cell.angle_gamma   90.00
#
_symmetry.space_group_name_H-M   'P 1'
#
loop_
_entity.id
_entity.type
_entity.pdbx_description
1 polymer ?
#
loop_
_entity_poly.entity_id
_entity_poly.type
_entity_poly.pdbx_seq_one_letter_code
_entity_poly.pdbx_strand_id
1 'polypeptide(L)'
;MDGRDGDGAVSKGEGWELRLGRWQDVLADVECDALITDPPYSERTHSGHDCFAHTEEAGPRDNRARQRLGFRPVRARIEYQSWSPTEARHFAIHWADRCRGWVCIITDHTLAPHYADALESCGRYVFAPLPIVETGSRVRLSGDGPSSWTCWLIVSRPKSREFQTWGTLPGAYIGSGKGDREHVGGKDSGIMRAIIRDYTRPDDLVCDPCAGAATTLLAAVSEGRRAIGSEMDPDTYAKAVKRLQRGHTPPLFTDDLR
;
A
#
# COMPACT_ATOMS: atom_id res chain seq x y z
N MET A 1 -39.24 -0.31 -5.23
CA MET A 1 -38.62 -1.57 -4.78
C MET A 1 -37.33 -1.71 -5.56
N ASP A 2 -36.25 -1.20 -5.00
CA ASP A 2 -34.95 -1.22 -5.68
C ASP A 2 -34.05 -2.09 -4.80
N GLY A 3 -33.91 -3.34 -5.22
CA GLY A 3 -33.06 -4.34 -4.57
C GLY A 3 -31.60 -3.98 -4.83
N ARG A 4 -30.96 -3.39 -3.85
CA ARG A 4 -29.49 -3.34 -3.80
C ARG A 4 -29.01 -4.64 -3.17
N ASP A 5 -28.88 -5.66 -4.00
CA ASP A 5 -28.12 -6.84 -3.66
C ASP A 5 -26.65 -6.44 -3.57
N GLY A 6 -26.19 -6.25 -2.33
CA GLY A 6 -24.82 -5.84 -2.00
C GLY A 6 -23.83 -7.00 -1.95
N ASP A 7 -23.93 -7.98 -2.84
CA ASP A 7 -22.84 -8.93 -3.03
C ASP A 7 -21.74 -8.22 -3.83
N GLY A 8 -20.69 -7.80 -3.15
CA GLY A 8 -19.52 -7.18 -3.77
C GLY A 8 -18.94 -8.10 -4.84
N ALA A 9 -18.66 -7.56 -6.03
CA ALA A 9 -18.06 -8.35 -7.10
C ALA A 9 -16.75 -8.96 -6.64
N VAL A 10 -16.53 -10.25 -6.94
CA VAL A 10 -15.32 -10.99 -6.62
C VAL A 10 -14.64 -11.39 -7.93
N SER A 11 -13.37 -11.03 -8.08
CA SER A 11 -12.52 -11.48 -9.18
C SER A 11 -11.41 -12.37 -8.65
N LYS A 12 -11.13 -13.46 -9.36
CA LYS A 12 -10.13 -14.45 -8.98
C LYS A 12 -9.25 -14.81 -10.16
N GLY A 13 -8.03 -15.21 -9.87
CA GLY A 13 -7.08 -15.80 -10.79
C GLY A 13 -6.15 -16.75 -10.07
N GLU A 14 -5.12 -17.21 -10.76
CA GLU A 14 -4.14 -18.11 -10.18
C GLU A 14 -3.40 -17.40 -9.03
N GLY A 15 -3.61 -17.88 -7.81
CA GLY A 15 -2.97 -17.37 -6.60
C GLY A 15 -3.54 -16.06 -6.06
N TRP A 16 -4.59 -15.46 -6.64
CA TRP A 16 -5.15 -14.21 -6.12
C TRP A 16 -6.68 -14.15 -6.14
N GLU A 17 -7.20 -13.37 -5.19
CA GLU A 17 -8.60 -12.98 -5.09
C GLU A 17 -8.70 -11.48 -4.76
N LEU A 18 -9.56 -10.74 -5.47
CA LEU A 18 -9.85 -9.34 -5.18
C LEU A 18 -11.36 -9.15 -5.07
N ARG A 19 -11.82 -8.53 -3.98
CA ARG A 19 -13.24 -8.27 -3.68
C ARG A 19 -13.54 -6.78 -3.80
N LEU A 20 -14.62 -6.43 -4.50
CA LEU A 20 -15.10 -5.06 -4.57
C LEU A 20 -15.92 -4.73 -3.33
N GLY A 21 -15.50 -3.75 -2.56
CA GLY A 21 -16.22 -3.27 -1.38
C GLY A 21 -15.29 -2.85 -0.26
N ARG A 22 -15.90 -2.39 0.82
CA ARG A 22 -15.16 -2.04 2.04
C ARG A 22 -14.63 -3.31 2.70
N TRP A 23 -13.38 -3.28 3.14
CA TRP A 23 -12.74 -4.44 3.77
C TRP A 23 -13.54 -4.99 4.95
N GLN A 24 -14.23 -4.13 5.73
CA GLN A 24 -15.06 -4.54 6.86
C GLN A 24 -16.20 -5.48 6.45
N ASP A 25 -16.73 -5.26 5.24
CA ASP A 25 -17.90 -5.99 4.73
C ASP A 25 -17.45 -7.24 3.95
N VAL A 26 -16.47 -7.06 3.06
CA VAL A 26 -16.12 -8.11 2.09
C VAL A 26 -14.96 -9.01 2.54
N LEU A 27 -14.19 -8.65 3.58
CA LEU A 27 -13.12 -9.48 4.14
C LEU A 27 -13.38 -9.89 5.61
N ALA A 28 -14.62 -9.78 6.09
CA ALA A 28 -14.98 -10.09 7.48
C ALA A 28 -14.70 -11.56 7.88
N ASP A 29 -14.70 -12.46 6.90
CA ASP A 29 -14.44 -13.90 7.04
C ASP A 29 -12.95 -14.28 6.87
N VAL A 30 -12.08 -13.33 6.54
CA VAL A 30 -10.70 -13.61 6.14
C VAL A 30 -9.77 -13.64 7.36
N GLU A 31 -9.02 -14.72 7.47
CA GLU A 31 -7.78 -14.82 8.24
C GLU A 31 -6.61 -15.00 7.29
N CYS A 32 -5.43 -14.45 7.62
CA CYS A 32 -4.26 -14.49 6.75
C CYS A 32 -2.99 -14.90 7.49
N ASP A 33 -1.98 -15.31 6.73
CA ASP A 33 -0.66 -15.64 7.27
C ASP A 33 0.18 -14.36 7.42
N ALA A 34 -0.02 -13.37 6.54
CA ALA A 34 0.57 -12.04 6.67
C ALA A 34 -0.42 -10.96 6.20
N LEU A 35 -0.46 -9.85 6.93
CA LEU A 35 -1.11 -8.62 6.51
C LEU A 35 -0.04 -7.66 5.97
N ILE A 36 -0.10 -7.32 4.68
CA ILE A 36 0.81 -6.36 4.06
C ILE A 36 -0.01 -5.37 3.26
N THR A 37 -0.04 -4.10 3.68
CA THR A 37 -1.02 -3.14 3.16
C THR A 37 -0.53 -1.71 3.21
N ASP A 38 -1.05 -0.87 2.30
CA ASP A 38 -0.79 0.57 2.20
C ASP A 38 -2.12 1.34 2.32
N PRO A 39 -2.71 1.42 3.53
CA PRO A 39 -4.00 2.06 3.75
C PRO A 39 -3.93 3.58 3.54
N PRO A 40 -5.07 4.27 3.47
CA PRO A 40 -5.13 5.72 3.37
C PRO A 40 -4.30 6.44 4.44
N TYR A 41 -3.59 7.48 4.03
CA TYR A 41 -2.76 8.30 4.91
C TYR A 41 -3.59 9.37 5.64
N SER A 42 -2.94 10.09 6.56
CA SER A 42 -3.58 11.16 7.32
C SER A 42 -4.00 12.36 6.45
N GLU A 43 -4.95 13.14 6.97
CA GLU A 43 -5.38 14.40 6.37
C GLU A 43 -4.20 15.36 6.13
N ARG A 44 -3.20 15.36 7.02
CA ARG A 44 -2.00 16.17 6.84
C ARG A 44 -1.23 15.82 5.55
N THR A 45 -1.16 14.53 5.21
CA THR A 45 -0.50 14.08 3.98
C THR A 45 -1.35 14.41 2.76
N HIS A 46 -2.68 14.25 2.86
CA HIS A 46 -3.62 14.59 1.79
C HIS A 46 -3.60 16.09 1.48
N SER A 47 -3.81 16.96 2.47
CA SER A 47 -3.81 18.40 2.27
C SER A 47 -2.46 18.93 1.79
N GLY A 48 -1.36 18.36 2.27
CA GLY A 48 -0.01 18.66 1.75
C GLY A 48 0.21 18.23 0.30
N HIS A 49 -0.53 17.24 -0.20
CA HIS A 49 -0.51 16.82 -1.60
C HIS A 49 -1.44 17.70 -2.45
N ASP A 50 -2.63 18.00 -1.96
CA ASP A 50 -3.70 18.66 -2.71
C ASP A 50 -3.53 20.18 -2.81
N CYS A 51 -2.72 20.82 -1.96
CA CYS A 51 -2.49 22.26 -2.02
C CYS A 51 -1.96 22.75 -3.40
N PHE A 52 -1.45 21.83 -4.23
CA PHE A 52 -0.99 22.12 -5.60
C PHE A 52 -1.86 21.50 -6.70
N ALA A 53 -2.90 20.75 -6.33
CA ALA A 53 -3.82 20.15 -7.30
C ALA A 53 -4.83 21.15 -7.89
N HIS A 54 -4.95 22.35 -7.30
CA HIS A 54 -6.05 23.30 -7.52
C HIS A 54 -5.70 24.58 -8.24
N THR A 55 -4.53 24.76 -8.82
CA THR A 55 -4.35 25.89 -9.71
C THR A 55 -5.08 25.59 -11.02
N GLU A 56 -6.30 26.10 -11.14
CA GLU A 56 -7.08 26.20 -12.39
C GLU A 56 -6.40 27.13 -13.40
N GLU A 57 -5.09 27.17 -13.45
CA GLU A 57 -4.38 27.87 -14.50
C GLU A 57 -4.64 27.16 -15.81
N ALA A 58 -5.35 27.81 -16.73
CA ALA A 58 -5.50 27.36 -18.09
C ALA A 58 -4.12 27.01 -18.66
N GLY A 59 -3.89 25.75 -19.02
CA GLY A 59 -2.63 25.28 -19.56
C GLY A 59 -2.69 23.80 -19.95
N PRO A 60 -1.65 23.29 -20.64
CA PRO A 60 -1.61 21.90 -21.05
C PRO A 60 -1.79 20.93 -19.86
N ARG A 61 -2.49 19.81 -20.07
CA ARG A 61 -2.63 18.74 -19.05
C ARG A 61 -1.33 17.96 -18.84
N ASP A 62 -0.43 17.97 -19.83
CA ASP A 62 0.88 17.31 -19.73
C ASP A 62 1.89 18.19 -18.98
N ASN A 63 2.45 17.66 -17.90
CA ASN A 63 3.42 18.40 -17.07
C ASN A 63 4.72 18.76 -17.81
N ARG A 64 5.14 18.00 -18.84
CA ARG A 64 6.30 18.34 -19.68
C ARG A 64 6.01 19.55 -20.55
N ALA A 65 4.80 19.61 -21.14
CA ALA A 65 4.36 20.77 -21.90
C ALA A 65 4.18 21.98 -20.99
N ARG A 66 3.63 21.81 -19.77
CA ARG A 66 3.52 22.87 -18.76
C ARG A 66 4.88 23.46 -18.40
N GLN A 67 5.86 22.61 -18.10
CA GLN A 67 7.21 23.06 -17.76
C GLN A 67 7.87 23.86 -18.90
N ARG A 68 7.71 23.42 -20.16
CA ARG A 68 8.24 24.13 -21.35
C ARG A 68 7.62 25.51 -21.54
N LEU A 69 6.36 25.67 -21.14
CA LEU A 69 5.59 26.90 -21.29
C LEU A 69 5.57 27.76 -20.00
N GLY A 70 6.37 27.41 -19.00
CA GLY A 70 6.48 28.15 -17.73
C GLY A 70 5.30 27.95 -16.75
N PHE A 71 4.40 26.99 -17.01
CA PHE A 71 3.33 26.66 -16.08
C PHE A 71 3.82 25.74 -14.95
N ARG A 72 3.21 25.87 -13.78
CA ARG A 72 3.47 24.94 -12.66
C ARG A 72 2.96 23.53 -12.98
N PRO A 73 3.69 22.48 -12.56
CA PRO A 73 3.21 21.11 -12.71
C PRO A 73 1.89 20.90 -11.94
N VAL A 74 0.98 20.13 -12.50
CA VAL A 74 -0.26 19.73 -11.85
C VAL A 74 -0.10 18.30 -11.31
N ARG A 75 -0.50 18.08 -10.08
CA ARG A 75 -0.63 16.73 -9.49
C ARG A 75 -2.07 16.24 -9.64
N ALA A 76 -2.24 14.96 -9.90
CA ALA A 76 -3.55 14.34 -9.80
C ALA A 76 -4.05 14.43 -8.33
N ARG A 77 -5.33 14.69 -8.15
CA ARG A 77 -5.98 14.67 -6.84
C ARG A 77 -5.91 13.27 -6.23
N ILE A 78 -5.83 13.23 -4.91
CA ILE A 78 -6.09 12.01 -4.16
C ILE A 78 -7.62 11.88 -4.06
N GLU A 79 -8.18 10.83 -4.66
CA GLU A 79 -9.64 10.64 -4.76
C GLU A 79 -10.23 9.85 -3.58
N TYR A 80 -9.39 9.22 -2.76
CA TYR A 80 -9.82 8.48 -1.58
C TYR A 80 -9.73 9.32 -0.30
N GLN A 81 -10.57 8.97 0.69
CA GLN A 81 -10.66 9.67 1.97
C GLN A 81 -9.42 9.39 2.83
N SER A 82 -8.89 10.44 3.48
CA SER A 82 -7.84 10.32 4.49
C SER A 82 -8.34 9.57 5.74
N TRP A 83 -7.42 8.91 6.45
CA TRP A 83 -7.75 8.26 7.71
C TRP A 83 -7.38 9.11 8.93
N SER A 84 -8.25 9.02 9.93
CA SER A 84 -8.02 9.55 11.26
C SER A 84 -7.22 8.57 12.13
N PRO A 85 -6.66 9.03 13.26
CA PRO A 85 -6.07 8.15 14.28
C PRO A 85 -7.02 7.05 14.77
N THR A 86 -8.31 7.34 14.85
CA THR A 86 -9.33 6.36 15.29
C THR A 86 -9.50 5.24 14.26
N GLU A 87 -9.57 5.57 12.97
CA GLU A 87 -9.66 4.59 11.88
C GLU A 87 -8.42 3.71 11.82
N ALA A 88 -7.24 4.30 11.95
CA ALA A 88 -5.98 3.56 12.00
C ALA A 88 -5.94 2.56 13.16
N ARG A 89 -6.38 2.96 14.37
CA ARG A 89 -6.47 2.08 15.54
C ARG A 89 -7.47 0.96 15.33
N HIS A 90 -8.67 1.24 14.84
CA HIS A 90 -9.70 0.24 14.58
C HIS A 90 -9.23 -0.79 13.56
N PHE A 91 -8.57 -0.34 12.49
CA PHE A 91 -7.98 -1.21 11.48
C PHE A 91 -6.93 -2.15 12.09
N ALA A 92 -5.98 -1.61 12.86
CA ALA A 92 -4.92 -2.40 13.48
C ALA A 92 -5.47 -3.44 14.45
N ILE A 93 -6.43 -3.06 15.30
CA ILE A 93 -7.09 -3.98 16.26
C ILE A 93 -7.81 -5.11 15.51
N HIS A 94 -8.57 -4.78 14.46
CA HIS A 94 -9.31 -5.76 13.69
C HIS A 94 -8.39 -6.83 13.08
N TRP A 95 -7.26 -6.42 12.51
CA TRP A 95 -6.34 -7.33 11.83
C TRP A 95 -5.32 -7.98 12.76
N ALA A 96 -5.12 -7.46 13.97
CA ALA A 96 -4.18 -8.04 14.93
C ALA A 96 -4.50 -9.50 15.27
N ASP A 97 -5.78 -9.83 15.41
CA ASP A 97 -6.25 -11.19 15.76
C ASP A 97 -6.46 -12.08 14.52
N ARG A 98 -6.69 -11.49 13.35
CA ARG A 98 -6.94 -12.20 12.09
C ARG A 98 -5.68 -12.52 11.30
N CYS A 99 -4.58 -11.87 11.63
CA CYS A 99 -3.29 -12.17 11.03
C CYS A 99 -2.47 -13.06 11.94
N ARG A 100 -2.25 -14.31 11.50
CA ARG A 100 -1.49 -15.31 12.26
C ARG A 100 0.00 -15.00 12.35
N GLY A 101 0.54 -14.29 11.38
CA GLY A 101 1.96 -13.97 11.28
C GLY A 101 2.26 -12.47 11.31
N TRP A 102 3.00 -11.99 10.35
CA TRP A 102 3.48 -10.62 10.30
C TRP A 102 2.40 -9.64 9.86
N VAL A 103 2.32 -8.51 10.57
CA VAL A 103 1.54 -7.35 10.16
C VAL A 103 2.52 -6.25 9.73
N CYS A 104 2.41 -5.81 8.47
CA CYS A 104 3.23 -4.82 7.82
C CYS A 104 2.32 -3.72 7.24
N ILE A 105 2.26 -2.56 7.89
CA ILE A 105 1.41 -1.44 7.50
C ILE A 105 2.27 -0.28 7.03
N ILE A 106 2.12 0.12 5.76
CA ILE A 106 2.79 1.30 5.21
C ILE A 106 1.94 2.53 5.55
N THR A 107 2.55 3.56 6.09
CA THR A 107 1.81 4.75 6.54
C THR A 107 2.69 6.01 6.58
N ASP A 108 2.08 7.15 6.90
CA ASP A 108 2.81 8.38 7.18
C ASP A 108 3.22 8.51 8.66
N HIS A 109 4.05 9.50 8.96
CA HIS A 109 4.56 9.74 10.32
C HIS A 109 3.46 10.13 11.32
N THR A 110 2.32 10.63 10.85
CA THR A 110 1.21 11.06 11.71
C THR A 110 0.43 9.86 12.26
N LEU A 111 0.15 8.86 11.40
CA LEU A 111 -0.61 7.67 11.80
C LEU A 111 0.27 6.55 12.36
N ALA A 112 1.56 6.55 12.08
CA ALA A 112 2.50 5.51 12.52
C ALA A 112 2.40 5.15 14.02
N PRO A 113 2.41 6.11 14.98
CA PRO A 113 2.30 5.77 16.40
C PRO A 113 0.95 5.14 16.75
N HIS A 114 -0.14 5.52 16.07
CA HIS A 114 -1.46 4.98 16.35
C HIS A 114 -1.62 3.53 15.94
N TYR A 115 -0.99 3.11 14.84
CA TYR A 115 -0.90 1.70 14.46
C TYR A 115 -0.05 0.91 15.44
N ALA A 116 1.12 1.43 15.82
CA ALA A 116 2.04 0.78 16.73
C ALA A 116 1.38 0.53 18.10
N ASP A 117 0.82 1.57 18.73
CA ASP A 117 0.13 1.48 20.01
C ASP A 117 -1.04 0.48 19.99
N ALA A 118 -1.82 0.47 18.90
CA ALA A 118 -2.95 -0.44 18.76
C ALA A 118 -2.49 -1.90 18.65
N LEU A 119 -1.48 -2.20 17.86
CA LEU A 119 -0.92 -3.54 17.73
C LEU A 119 -0.27 -4.03 19.04
N GLU A 120 0.41 -3.15 19.78
CA GLU A 120 0.96 -3.47 21.10
C GLU A 120 -0.15 -3.79 22.10
N SER A 121 -1.25 -3.02 22.11
CA SER A 121 -2.41 -3.25 22.98
C SER A 121 -3.10 -4.60 22.74
N CYS A 122 -2.99 -5.12 21.50
CA CYS A 122 -3.43 -6.48 21.14
C CYS A 122 -2.39 -7.56 21.46
N GLY A 123 -1.33 -7.24 22.21
CA GLY A 123 -0.34 -8.20 22.66
C GLY A 123 0.72 -8.59 21.63
N ARG A 124 0.76 -7.95 20.47
CA ARG A 124 1.80 -8.19 19.46
C ARG A 124 3.14 -7.57 19.86
N TYR A 125 4.24 -8.08 19.32
CA TYR A 125 5.55 -7.44 19.42
C TYR A 125 5.70 -6.47 18.25
N VAL A 126 5.85 -5.18 18.54
CA VAL A 126 5.97 -4.13 17.53
C VAL A 126 7.42 -3.66 17.48
N PHE A 127 7.95 -3.48 16.28
CA PHE A 127 9.28 -2.96 16.04
C PHE A 127 9.26 -1.44 15.88
N ALA A 128 10.44 -0.81 16.02
CA ALA A 128 10.59 0.58 15.61
C ALA A 128 10.17 0.75 14.14
N PRO A 129 9.46 1.84 13.78
CA PRO A 129 9.03 2.07 12.41
C PRO A 129 10.22 2.04 11.43
N LEU A 130 10.11 1.26 10.37
CA LEU A 130 11.16 1.15 9.35
C LEU A 130 10.93 2.20 8.25
N PRO A 131 11.96 2.95 7.83
CA PRO A 131 11.80 3.89 6.73
C PRO A 131 11.69 3.16 5.39
N ILE A 132 10.70 3.55 4.58
CA ILE A 132 10.64 3.28 3.15
C ILE A 132 11.02 4.58 2.45
N VAL A 133 12.15 4.59 1.76
CA VAL A 133 12.70 5.77 1.10
C VAL A 133 12.58 5.61 -0.42
N GLU A 134 11.79 6.47 -1.04
CA GLU A 134 11.64 6.54 -2.50
C GLU A 134 12.30 7.81 -3.02
N THR A 135 13.57 7.72 -3.40
CA THR A 135 14.37 8.87 -3.81
C THR A 135 13.79 9.54 -5.05
N GLY A 136 13.68 10.87 -5.01
CA GLY A 136 13.12 11.68 -6.09
C GLY A 136 11.59 11.68 -6.15
N SER A 137 10.90 10.98 -5.23
CA SER A 137 9.46 11.06 -5.08
C SER A 137 9.04 12.30 -4.26
N ARG A 138 7.78 12.73 -4.41
CA ARG A 138 7.15 13.76 -3.56
C ARG A 138 7.99 15.05 -3.42
N VAL A 139 8.44 15.57 -4.55
CA VAL A 139 9.17 16.85 -4.60
C VAL A 139 8.27 17.96 -4.06
N ARG A 140 8.81 18.79 -3.17
CA ARG A 140 8.10 19.97 -2.64
C ARG A 140 8.07 21.08 -3.68
N LEU A 141 6.93 21.24 -4.37
CA LEU A 141 6.80 22.15 -5.51
C LEU A 141 6.83 23.64 -5.13
N SER A 142 6.48 23.98 -3.87
CA SER A 142 6.58 25.35 -3.34
C SER A 142 8.00 25.82 -3.11
N GLY A 143 8.96 24.91 -2.99
CA GLY A 143 10.36 25.26 -2.71
C GLY A 143 10.61 25.83 -1.31
N ASP A 144 9.67 25.66 -0.38
CA ASP A 144 9.67 26.26 0.97
C ASP A 144 10.11 25.28 2.07
N GLY A 145 10.71 24.14 1.70
CA GLY A 145 11.20 23.15 2.67
C GLY A 145 11.63 21.82 2.05
N PRO A 146 11.95 20.82 2.88
CA PRO A 146 12.44 19.54 2.41
C PRO A 146 11.36 18.74 1.67
N SER A 147 11.78 18.00 0.65
CA SER A 147 10.93 17.00 -0.02
C SER A 147 10.62 15.82 0.91
N SER A 148 9.43 15.24 0.77
CA SER A 148 9.04 14.05 1.53
C SER A 148 9.31 12.80 0.69
N TRP A 149 10.41 12.12 0.96
CA TRP A 149 10.78 10.87 0.29
C TRP A 149 10.48 9.61 1.11
N THR A 150 10.04 9.80 2.35
CA THR A 150 9.90 8.71 3.30
C THR A 150 8.45 8.50 3.70
N CYS A 151 8.00 7.26 3.67
CA CYS A 151 6.90 6.75 4.46
C CYS A 151 7.42 5.67 5.42
N TRP A 152 6.58 5.17 6.30
CA TRP A 152 6.97 4.29 7.39
C TRP A 152 6.29 2.93 7.27
N LEU A 153 7.06 1.88 7.47
CA LEU A 153 6.54 0.52 7.59
C LEU A 153 6.44 0.18 9.08
N ILE A 154 5.22 0.02 9.57
CA ILE A 154 4.95 -0.47 10.90
C ILE A 154 4.94 -1.98 10.84
N VAL A 155 5.84 -2.62 11.58
CA VAL A 155 6.03 -4.06 11.57
C VAL A 155 5.70 -4.64 12.94
N SER A 156 4.86 -5.66 12.97
CA SER A 156 4.61 -6.43 14.19
C SER A 156 4.49 -7.91 13.91
N ARG A 157 4.73 -8.71 14.95
CA ARG A 157 4.63 -10.18 14.91
C ARG A 157 4.00 -10.73 16.19
N PRO A 158 3.53 -11.99 16.17
CA PRO A 158 3.23 -12.70 17.40
C PRO A 158 4.46 -12.84 18.31
N LYS A 159 4.24 -12.98 19.60
CA LYS A 159 5.33 -13.21 20.58
C LYS A 159 5.76 -14.68 20.68
N SER A 160 5.25 -15.55 19.82
CA SER A 160 5.60 -16.96 19.77
C SER A 160 7.07 -17.19 19.38
N ARG A 161 7.63 -18.33 19.80
CA ARG A 161 9.03 -18.69 19.56
C ARG A 161 9.36 -18.81 18.08
N GLU A 162 8.43 -19.28 17.28
CA GLU A 162 8.57 -19.41 15.82
C GLU A 162 8.98 -18.08 15.17
N PHE A 163 8.28 -16.99 15.51
CA PHE A 163 8.59 -15.66 14.97
C PHE A 163 9.83 -15.01 15.61
N GLN A 164 10.28 -15.49 16.77
CA GLN A 164 11.55 -15.02 17.37
C GLN A 164 12.78 -15.57 16.62
N THR A 165 12.63 -16.64 15.86
CA THR A 165 13.71 -17.29 15.10
C THR A 165 13.57 -17.08 13.58
N TRP A 166 12.80 -16.06 13.15
CA TRP A 166 12.50 -15.78 11.73
C TRP A 166 13.74 -15.48 10.89
N GLY A 167 14.72 -14.81 11.46
CA GLY A 167 15.96 -14.38 10.83
C GLY A 167 16.21 -12.86 10.96
N THR A 168 17.33 -12.41 10.46
CA THR A 168 17.66 -10.98 10.40
C THR A 168 17.01 -10.35 9.18
N LEU A 169 16.28 -9.26 9.37
CA LEU A 169 15.56 -8.54 8.34
C LEU A 169 16.16 -7.15 8.11
N PRO A 170 15.93 -6.54 6.92
CA PRO A 170 16.39 -5.19 6.62
C PRO A 170 15.84 -4.15 7.60
N GLY A 171 16.66 -3.16 7.95
CA GLY A 171 16.25 -2.02 8.77
C GLY A 171 15.62 -0.87 7.97
N ALA A 172 15.60 -0.95 6.63
CA ALA A 172 15.03 0.05 5.73
C ALA A 172 14.77 -0.54 4.35
N TYR A 173 13.84 0.07 3.59
CA TYR A 173 13.62 -0.23 2.18
C TYR A 173 13.88 1.03 1.35
N ILE A 174 14.73 0.92 0.32
CA ILE A 174 15.15 2.06 -0.49
C ILE A 174 14.88 1.76 -1.96
N GLY A 175 14.13 2.63 -2.61
CA GLY A 175 13.78 2.54 -4.03
C GLY A 175 14.08 3.84 -4.77
N SER A 176 14.01 3.79 -6.10
CA SER A 176 14.35 4.92 -6.97
C SER A 176 13.21 5.95 -7.14
N GLY A 177 12.06 5.77 -6.50
CA GLY A 177 10.87 6.60 -6.71
C GLY A 177 10.31 6.58 -8.14
N LYS A 178 10.85 5.71 -8.98
CA LYS A 178 10.41 5.47 -10.37
C LYS A 178 9.48 4.28 -10.46
N GLY A 179 8.71 4.00 -9.39
CA GLY A 179 7.76 2.91 -9.37
C GLY A 179 6.86 2.90 -10.61
N ASP A 180 6.25 1.77 -10.90
CA ASP A 180 5.32 1.58 -12.01
C ASP A 180 4.36 2.76 -12.10
N ARG A 181 4.60 3.67 -13.05
CA ARG A 181 3.86 4.93 -13.19
C ARG A 181 2.47 4.73 -13.80
N GLU A 182 1.98 3.51 -13.88
CA GLU A 182 0.63 3.24 -14.38
C GLU A 182 -0.45 3.76 -13.43
N HIS A 183 -0.11 3.97 -12.14
CA HIS A 183 -1.06 4.52 -11.16
C HIS A 183 -0.41 5.60 -10.28
N VAL A 184 -1.15 6.70 -10.08
CA VAL A 184 -0.82 7.73 -9.09
C VAL A 184 -0.91 7.13 -7.68
N GLY A 185 0.20 7.14 -6.95
CA GLY A 185 0.24 6.62 -5.56
C GLY A 185 0.69 5.16 -5.41
N GLY A 186 0.87 4.40 -6.51
CA GLY A 186 1.42 3.04 -6.43
C GLY A 186 2.83 3.01 -5.85
N LYS A 187 3.09 2.05 -4.94
CA LYS A 187 4.43 1.81 -4.40
C LYS A 187 5.34 1.17 -5.44
N ASP A 188 6.63 1.35 -5.26
CA ASP A 188 7.65 0.65 -6.05
C ASP A 188 7.45 -0.87 -5.91
N SER A 189 7.28 -1.55 -7.05
CA SER A 189 7.03 -3.00 -7.08
C SER A 189 8.20 -3.79 -6.52
N GLY A 190 9.43 -3.31 -6.68
CA GLY A 190 10.63 -3.93 -6.12
C GLY A 190 10.62 -3.88 -4.59
N ILE A 191 10.22 -2.75 -3.99
CA ILE A 191 10.06 -2.61 -2.55
C ILE A 191 8.97 -3.56 -2.03
N MET A 192 7.81 -3.60 -2.69
CA MET A 192 6.72 -4.50 -2.26
C MET A 192 7.13 -5.96 -2.34
N ARG A 193 7.81 -6.39 -3.39
CA ARG A 193 8.35 -7.75 -3.51
C ARG A 193 9.37 -8.07 -2.42
N ALA A 194 10.25 -7.13 -2.07
CA ALA A 194 11.20 -7.31 -0.97
C ALA A 194 10.46 -7.49 0.37
N ILE A 195 9.47 -6.65 0.69
CA ILE A 195 8.65 -6.78 1.90
C ILE A 195 7.94 -8.15 1.92
N ILE A 196 7.36 -8.59 0.81
CA ILE A 196 6.71 -9.91 0.71
C ILE A 196 7.71 -11.03 1.03
N ARG A 197 8.90 -11.04 0.42
CA ARG A 197 9.92 -12.07 0.69
C ARG A 197 10.38 -12.10 2.13
N ASP A 198 10.56 -10.93 2.73
CA ASP A 198 11.11 -10.78 4.07
C ASP A 198 10.12 -11.25 5.15
N TYR A 199 8.83 -10.97 4.98
CA TYR A 199 7.80 -11.19 5.99
C TYR A 199 6.85 -12.35 5.72
N THR A 200 7.09 -13.13 4.65
CA THR A 200 6.26 -14.30 4.30
C THR A 200 7.10 -15.50 3.87
N ARG A 201 6.46 -16.67 3.85
CA ARG A 201 7.01 -17.92 3.30
C ARG A 201 6.25 -18.28 2.00
N PRO A 202 6.81 -19.14 1.14
CA PRO A 202 6.06 -19.70 0.01
C PRO A 202 4.71 -20.25 0.48
N ASP A 203 3.69 -20.07 -0.37
CA ASP A 203 2.29 -20.50 -0.12
C ASP A 203 1.52 -19.77 0.99
N ASP A 204 2.16 -18.84 1.74
CA ASP A 204 1.44 -17.99 2.70
C ASP A 204 0.33 -17.19 2.02
N LEU A 205 -0.79 -16.99 2.73
CA LEU A 205 -1.85 -16.08 2.31
C LEU A 205 -1.54 -14.65 2.78
N VAL A 206 -1.23 -13.79 1.84
CA VAL A 206 -1.07 -12.35 2.06
C VAL A 206 -2.40 -11.65 1.90
N CYS A 207 -2.79 -10.83 2.89
CA CYS A 207 -3.99 -10.01 2.82
C CYS A 207 -3.63 -8.53 2.67
N ASP A 208 -4.27 -7.86 1.70
CA ASP A 208 -4.23 -6.39 1.54
C ASP A 208 -5.65 -5.82 1.51
N PRO A 209 -6.17 -5.36 2.66
CA PRO A 209 -7.51 -4.79 2.76
C PRO A 209 -7.72 -3.45 2.03
N CYS A 210 -6.65 -2.81 1.59
CA CYS A 210 -6.66 -1.53 0.88
C CYS A 210 -5.86 -1.65 -0.43
N ALA A 211 -6.24 -2.62 -1.27
CA ALA A 211 -5.42 -3.10 -2.37
C ALA A 211 -5.11 -2.04 -3.46
N GLY A 212 -5.96 -1.02 -3.60
CA GLY A 212 -5.77 0.02 -4.62
C GLY A 212 -5.55 -0.60 -6.01
N ALA A 213 -4.42 -0.29 -6.61
CA ALA A 213 -3.99 -0.84 -7.91
C ALA A 213 -3.47 -2.29 -7.83
N ALA A 214 -3.64 -2.98 -6.70
CA ALA A 214 -3.24 -4.36 -6.42
C ALA A 214 -1.73 -4.62 -6.52
N THR A 215 -0.89 -3.66 -6.16
CA THR A 215 0.57 -3.83 -6.21
C THR A 215 1.03 -4.90 -5.23
N THR A 216 0.48 -4.95 -4.02
CA THR A 216 0.76 -5.98 -3.01
C THR A 216 0.35 -7.36 -3.48
N LEU A 217 -0.86 -7.50 -4.04
CA LEU A 217 -1.36 -8.79 -4.53
C LEU A 217 -0.49 -9.32 -5.66
N LEU A 218 -0.14 -8.45 -6.60
CA LEU A 218 0.72 -8.81 -7.73
C LEU A 218 2.12 -9.21 -7.25
N ALA A 219 2.68 -8.47 -6.28
CA ALA A 219 3.96 -8.80 -5.68
C ALA A 219 3.91 -10.16 -4.96
N ALA A 220 2.86 -10.44 -4.20
CA ALA A 220 2.69 -11.70 -3.49
C ALA A 220 2.66 -12.90 -4.46
N VAL A 221 1.82 -12.83 -5.49
CA VAL A 221 1.73 -13.88 -6.51
C VAL A 221 3.04 -14.08 -7.25
N SER A 222 3.73 -12.99 -7.63
CA SER A 222 5.03 -13.08 -8.33
C SER A 222 6.14 -13.68 -7.47
N GLU A 223 5.99 -13.67 -6.14
CA GLU A 223 6.93 -14.29 -5.19
C GLU A 223 6.45 -15.68 -4.71
N GLY A 224 5.44 -16.27 -5.35
CA GLY A 224 4.93 -17.61 -5.01
C GLY A 224 4.09 -17.66 -3.71
N ARG A 225 3.40 -16.58 -3.40
CA ARG A 225 2.43 -16.49 -2.30
C ARG A 225 1.03 -16.44 -2.86
N ARG A 226 0.04 -16.77 -2.02
CA ARG A 226 -1.37 -16.50 -2.33
C ARG A 226 -1.73 -15.11 -1.83
N ALA A 227 -2.69 -14.46 -2.48
CA ALA A 227 -3.08 -13.10 -2.14
C ALA A 227 -4.59 -12.93 -2.12
N ILE A 228 -5.09 -12.18 -1.14
CA ILE A 228 -6.47 -11.72 -1.08
C ILE A 228 -6.50 -10.24 -0.73
N GLY A 229 -7.42 -9.50 -1.30
CA GLY A 229 -7.57 -8.07 -0.99
C GLY A 229 -8.95 -7.53 -1.26
N SER A 230 -9.16 -6.28 -0.89
CA SER A 230 -10.35 -5.51 -1.23
C SER A 230 -10.01 -4.13 -1.77
N GLU A 231 -10.89 -3.63 -2.64
CA GLU A 231 -10.88 -2.26 -3.16
C GLU A 231 -12.32 -1.76 -3.18
N MET A 232 -12.55 -0.57 -2.61
CA MET A 232 -13.90 -0.03 -2.48
C MET A 232 -14.35 0.81 -3.67
N ASP A 233 -13.40 1.38 -4.43
CA ASP A 233 -13.71 2.17 -5.61
C ASP A 233 -13.84 1.27 -6.84
N PRO A 234 -15.01 1.27 -7.54
CA PRO A 234 -15.23 0.38 -8.65
C PRO A 234 -14.30 0.58 -9.85
N ASP A 235 -13.86 1.82 -10.10
CA ASP A 235 -12.97 2.12 -11.23
C ASP A 235 -11.54 1.65 -10.94
N THR A 236 -11.08 1.84 -9.71
CA THR A 236 -9.79 1.34 -9.23
C THR A 236 -9.79 -0.18 -9.20
N TYR A 237 -10.85 -0.80 -8.70
CA TYR A 237 -11.04 -2.25 -8.72
C TYR A 237 -10.95 -2.82 -10.15
N ALA A 238 -11.66 -2.23 -11.11
CA ALA A 238 -11.64 -2.70 -12.51
C ALA A 238 -10.22 -2.60 -13.13
N LYS A 239 -9.46 -1.56 -12.79
CA LYS A 239 -8.06 -1.40 -13.22
C LYS A 239 -7.16 -2.45 -12.55
N ALA A 240 -7.33 -2.68 -11.24
CA ALA A 240 -6.60 -3.67 -10.47
C ALA A 240 -6.82 -5.09 -11.01
N VAL A 241 -8.06 -5.48 -11.29
CA VAL A 241 -8.40 -6.77 -11.89
C VAL A 241 -7.70 -6.97 -13.24
N LYS A 242 -7.76 -5.97 -14.12
CA LYS A 242 -7.06 -6.03 -15.42
C LYS A 242 -5.55 -6.20 -15.25
N ARG A 243 -4.96 -5.53 -14.25
CA ARG A 243 -3.52 -5.63 -13.94
C ARG A 243 -3.16 -7.03 -13.44
N LEU A 244 -3.93 -7.58 -12.51
CA LEU A 244 -3.76 -8.93 -11.97
C LEU A 244 -3.92 -10.01 -13.06
N GLN A 245 -4.89 -9.86 -13.97
CA GLN A 245 -5.11 -10.77 -15.09
C GLN A 245 -3.98 -10.78 -16.11
N ARG A 246 -3.30 -9.64 -16.32
CA ARG A 246 -2.11 -9.56 -17.19
C ARG A 246 -0.90 -10.26 -16.58
N GLY A 247 -0.91 -10.43 -15.26
CA GLY A 247 0.21 -10.98 -14.51
C GLY A 247 1.43 -10.06 -14.47
N HIS A 248 2.42 -10.43 -13.69
CA HIS A 248 3.74 -9.81 -13.73
C HIS A 248 4.55 -10.54 -14.81
N THR A 249 4.84 -9.86 -15.91
CA THR A 249 5.91 -10.32 -16.82
C THR A 249 7.23 -9.84 -16.20
N PRO A 250 8.07 -10.74 -15.65
CA PRO A 250 9.38 -10.31 -15.17
C PRO A 250 10.15 -9.71 -16.35
N PRO A 251 10.97 -8.68 -16.15
CA PRO A 251 11.85 -8.21 -17.20
C PRO A 251 12.72 -9.37 -17.68
N LEU A 252 12.81 -9.55 -19.00
CA LEU A 252 13.55 -10.65 -19.64
C LEU A 252 15.05 -10.70 -19.30
N PHE A 253 15.56 -9.66 -18.64
CA PHE A 253 16.93 -9.54 -18.15
C PHE A 253 16.91 -8.82 -16.80
N THR A 254 17.00 -9.56 -15.72
CA THR A 254 17.60 -9.05 -14.50
C THR A 254 19.10 -9.19 -14.68
N ASP A 255 19.78 -8.08 -14.94
CA ASP A 255 21.23 -8.04 -14.71
C ASP A 255 21.44 -8.25 -13.21
N ASP A 256 21.70 -9.50 -12.84
CA ASP A 256 22.34 -9.87 -11.58
C ASP A 256 23.78 -9.33 -11.64
N LEU A 257 23.94 -8.04 -11.35
CA LEU A 257 25.24 -7.51 -10.98
C LEU A 257 25.29 -7.39 -9.45
N ARG A 258 26.10 -8.25 -8.91
CA ARG A 258 26.62 -8.46 -7.55
C ARG A 258 27.04 -7.18 -6.85
#